data_58782d77f1c9ab2bac857c8a99cc66eb
#
_entry.id   58782d77f1c9ab2bac857c8a99cc66eb
#
_cell.length_a   1.000
_cell.length_b   1.000
_cell.length_c   1.000
_cell.angle_alpha   90.00
_cell.angle_beta   90.00
_cell.angle_gamma   90.00
#
_symmetry.space_group_name_H-M   'P 1'
#
loop_
_entity.id
_entity.type
_entity.pdbx_description
1 polymer ?
#
loop_
_entity_poly.entity_id
_entity_poly.type
_entity_poly.pdbx_seq_one_letter_code
_entity_poly.pdbx_strand_id
1 'polypeptide(L)'
;MLKKMFPQEGCSKPEFRFDGFTDDWEQRKLGDISDVTKLAGFEFTEYVIYSDEGTIIALRGLNVKNGKIILDDVKYIDQSDFSKLNRSKLFKDDILFTYVGSVGELAIIPEDNKYYLAPNVARIRLKKEINSQFVIQMIGNKTYYDKVIFPLIATSSQPALSMENVRKFILKLPSFDEQTKIGEFFQHLDNLITLHQRKCDKLVEVKKYMLKNMFI
;
A
#
# COMPACT_ATOMS: atom_id res chain seq x y z
N MET A 1 -20.04 6.50 6.46
CA MET A 1 -20.17 7.09 5.12
C MET A 1 -19.17 6.46 4.13
N LEU A 2 -17.86 6.54 4.34
CA LEU A 2 -16.85 6.04 3.38
C LEU A 2 -16.97 4.54 3.04
N LYS A 3 -17.36 3.68 3.98
CA LYS A 3 -17.62 2.25 3.71
C LYS A 3 -18.71 2.01 2.67
N LYS A 4 -19.63 2.95 2.50
CA LYS A 4 -20.77 2.88 1.57
C LYS A 4 -20.39 3.29 0.13
N MET A 5 -19.17 3.79 -0.08
CA MET A 5 -18.58 4.07 -1.40
C MET A 5 -17.99 2.82 -2.07
N PHE A 6 -17.98 1.67 -1.37
CA PHE A 6 -17.64 0.37 -1.94
C PHE A 6 -18.86 -0.56 -1.86
N PRO A 7 -19.10 -1.39 -2.90
CA PRO A 7 -20.23 -2.30 -2.90
C PRO A 7 -20.19 -3.26 -1.72
N GLN A 8 -21.31 -3.36 -1.01
CA GLN A 8 -21.48 -4.32 0.05
C GLN A 8 -21.61 -5.75 -0.50
N GLU A 9 -21.62 -6.74 0.39
CA GLU A 9 -21.80 -8.14 0.02
C GLU A 9 -23.13 -8.33 -0.73
N GLY A 10 -23.11 -9.09 -1.83
CA GLY A 10 -24.28 -9.30 -2.69
C GLY A 10 -24.65 -8.14 -3.61
N CYS A 11 -24.04 -6.95 -3.48
CA CYS A 11 -24.34 -5.79 -4.31
C CYS A 11 -23.28 -5.61 -5.41
N SER A 12 -23.72 -5.25 -6.62
CA SER A 12 -22.85 -4.86 -7.74
C SER A 12 -22.49 -3.37 -7.74
N LYS A 13 -23.18 -2.56 -6.92
CA LYS A 13 -23.03 -1.10 -6.84
C LYS A 13 -22.84 -0.64 -5.40
N PRO A 14 -22.08 0.45 -5.16
CA PRO A 14 -22.04 1.09 -3.85
C PRO A 14 -23.34 1.87 -3.58
N GLU A 15 -23.62 2.11 -2.28
CA GLU A 15 -24.77 2.93 -1.86
C GLU A 15 -24.52 4.42 -2.13
N PHE A 16 -23.27 4.90 -1.94
CA PHE A 16 -22.87 6.26 -2.29
C PHE A 16 -21.96 6.23 -3.52
N ARG A 17 -22.29 7.03 -4.50
CA ARG A 17 -21.63 7.10 -5.80
C ARG A 17 -21.57 8.55 -6.29
N PHE A 18 -20.57 8.89 -7.07
CA PHE A 18 -20.54 10.16 -7.77
C PHE A 18 -21.60 10.21 -8.86
N ASP A 19 -22.16 11.39 -9.10
CA ASP A 19 -23.14 11.59 -10.17
C ASP A 19 -22.55 11.26 -11.54
N GLY A 20 -23.39 10.67 -12.40
CA GLY A 20 -23.04 10.30 -13.77
C GLY A 20 -22.53 8.87 -13.95
N PHE A 21 -22.29 8.10 -12.85
CA PHE A 21 -21.91 6.69 -12.94
C PHE A 21 -23.08 5.78 -12.56
N THR A 22 -23.50 4.93 -13.48
CA THR A 22 -24.69 4.07 -13.33
C THR A 22 -24.38 2.58 -13.49
N ASP A 23 -23.29 2.22 -14.18
CA ASP A 23 -22.95 0.86 -14.54
C ASP A 23 -22.58 0.00 -13.33
N ASP A 24 -22.79 -1.30 -13.42
CA ASP A 24 -22.38 -2.26 -12.40
C ASP A 24 -20.87 -2.36 -12.34
N TRP A 25 -20.32 -2.56 -11.12
CA TRP A 25 -18.91 -2.82 -10.93
C TRP A 25 -18.58 -4.25 -11.32
N GLU A 26 -17.51 -4.42 -12.09
CA GLU A 26 -17.07 -5.72 -12.56
C GLU A 26 -16.21 -6.42 -11.48
N GLN A 27 -16.49 -7.71 -11.26
CA GLN A 27 -15.70 -8.52 -10.34
C GLN A 27 -14.48 -9.12 -11.05
N ARG A 28 -13.27 -8.82 -10.58
CA ARG A 28 -12.00 -9.29 -11.16
C ARG A 28 -11.07 -9.84 -10.09
N LYS A 29 -10.27 -10.84 -10.42
CA LYS A 29 -9.16 -11.29 -9.55
C LYS A 29 -7.98 -10.34 -9.68
N LEU A 30 -7.29 -10.09 -8.56
CA LEU A 30 -6.11 -9.23 -8.54
C LEU A 30 -5.03 -9.75 -9.51
N GLY A 31 -4.81 -11.06 -9.58
CA GLY A 31 -3.86 -11.66 -10.52
C GLY A 31 -4.19 -11.46 -11.99
N ASP A 32 -5.47 -11.22 -12.35
CA ASP A 32 -5.88 -10.98 -13.74
C ASP A 32 -5.61 -9.52 -14.17
N ILE A 33 -5.54 -8.60 -13.22
CA ILE A 33 -5.39 -7.16 -13.44
C ILE A 33 -4.03 -6.59 -13.02
N SER A 34 -3.12 -7.45 -12.53
CA SER A 34 -1.81 -7.03 -12.02
C SER A 34 -0.74 -8.10 -12.18
N ASP A 35 0.52 -7.67 -12.12
CA ASP A 35 1.67 -8.53 -11.86
C ASP A 35 2.02 -8.48 -10.37
N VAL A 36 1.85 -9.62 -9.68
CA VAL A 36 2.17 -9.76 -8.25
C VAL A 36 3.46 -10.54 -8.10
N THR A 37 4.48 -9.91 -7.54
CA THR A 37 5.80 -10.51 -7.32
C THR A 37 6.38 -10.18 -5.95
N LYS A 38 7.37 -10.96 -5.53
CA LYS A 38 8.18 -10.73 -4.33
C LYS A 38 9.65 -10.99 -4.64
N LEU A 39 10.54 -10.47 -3.82
CA LEU A 39 11.96 -10.83 -3.87
C LEU A 39 12.11 -12.30 -3.47
N ALA A 40 12.81 -13.08 -4.29
CA ALA A 40 13.12 -14.47 -3.95
C ALA A 40 14.22 -14.53 -2.89
N GLY A 41 14.17 -15.55 -2.01
CA GLY A 41 15.13 -15.67 -0.93
C GLY A 41 16.58 -15.75 -1.43
N PHE A 42 16.83 -16.51 -2.50
CA PHE A 42 18.16 -16.61 -3.10
C PHE A 42 18.64 -15.29 -3.73
N GLU A 43 17.74 -14.52 -4.40
CA GLU A 43 18.10 -13.21 -4.95
C GLU A 43 18.53 -12.26 -3.84
N PHE A 44 17.88 -12.34 -2.68
CA PHE A 44 18.26 -11.55 -1.51
C PHE A 44 19.63 -11.91 -0.98
N THR A 45 19.91 -13.20 -0.80
CA THR A 45 21.18 -13.66 -0.20
C THR A 45 22.40 -13.50 -1.11
N GLU A 46 22.19 -13.60 -2.42
CA GLU A 46 23.29 -13.60 -3.40
C GLU A 46 23.59 -12.22 -3.98
N TYR A 47 22.54 -11.38 -4.19
CA TYR A 47 22.67 -10.17 -4.97
C TYR A 47 22.42 -8.87 -4.22
N VAL A 48 21.85 -8.92 -3.00
CA VAL A 48 21.56 -7.73 -2.19
C VAL A 48 22.67 -7.50 -1.16
N ILE A 49 23.27 -6.31 -1.22
CA ILE A 49 24.26 -5.85 -0.23
C ILE A 49 23.67 -4.64 0.48
N TYR A 50 23.40 -4.79 1.77
CA TYR A 50 22.89 -3.70 2.60
C TYR A 50 23.99 -2.74 3.05
N SER A 51 23.67 -1.44 3.02
CA SER A 51 24.44 -0.34 3.58
C SER A 51 23.56 0.56 4.44
N ASP A 52 24.17 1.30 5.35
CA ASP A 52 23.49 2.35 6.13
C ASP A 52 23.44 3.68 5.40
N GLU A 53 24.21 3.84 4.32
CA GLU A 53 24.27 5.03 3.49
C GLU A 53 24.11 4.67 2.01
N GLY A 54 23.46 5.57 1.23
CA GLY A 54 23.24 5.38 -0.20
C GLY A 54 22.10 6.22 -0.74
N THR A 55 21.64 5.85 -1.91
CA THR A 55 20.54 6.53 -2.64
C THR A 55 19.38 5.58 -2.99
N ILE A 56 19.68 4.30 -3.18
CA ILE A 56 18.71 3.26 -3.56
C ILE A 56 18.26 2.51 -2.32
N ILE A 57 16.98 2.59 -2.03
CA ILE A 57 16.39 2.08 -0.78
C ILE A 57 15.73 0.71 -1.02
N ALA A 58 16.03 -0.25 -0.17
CA ALA A 58 15.31 -1.52 -0.07
C ALA A 58 14.14 -1.39 0.92
N LEU A 59 12.90 -1.46 0.42
CA LEU A 59 11.70 -1.34 1.24
C LEU A 59 11.32 -2.68 1.88
N ARG A 60 11.50 -2.75 3.20
CA ARG A 60 11.17 -3.89 4.07
C ARG A 60 9.76 -3.75 4.62
N GLY A 61 9.20 -4.81 5.23
CA GLY A 61 7.87 -4.79 5.82
C GLY A 61 7.64 -3.63 6.80
N LEU A 62 8.66 -3.26 7.62
CA LEU A 62 8.58 -2.13 8.55
C LEU A 62 8.45 -0.75 7.86
N ASN A 63 8.86 -0.67 6.59
CA ASN A 63 8.78 0.56 5.80
C ASN A 63 7.40 0.79 5.16
N VAL A 64 6.47 -0.17 5.31
CA VAL A 64 5.11 -0.10 4.74
C VAL A 64 4.10 -0.06 5.87
N LYS A 65 3.42 1.07 6.05
CA LYS A 65 2.47 1.24 7.17
C LYS A 65 1.41 2.31 6.88
N ASN A 66 0.16 1.96 7.16
CA ASN A 66 -0.97 2.92 7.09
C ASN A 66 -1.07 3.66 5.75
N GLY A 67 -0.89 2.98 4.63
CA GLY A 67 -0.96 3.56 3.30
C GLY A 67 0.29 4.37 2.88
N LYS A 68 1.35 4.38 3.68
CA LYS A 68 2.53 5.23 3.48
C LYS A 68 3.84 4.44 3.54
N ILE A 69 4.85 4.96 2.86
CA ILE A 69 6.23 4.52 3.02
C ILE A 69 6.85 5.29 4.19
N ILE A 70 7.40 4.55 5.16
CA ILE A 70 8.08 5.09 6.34
C ILE A 70 9.59 4.96 6.14
N LEU A 71 10.31 6.08 6.19
CA LEU A 71 11.74 6.15 5.88
C LEU A 71 12.61 6.41 7.12
N ASP A 72 12.09 6.23 8.35
CA ASP A 72 12.80 6.46 9.59
C ASP A 72 13.95 5.46 9.81
N ASP A 73 13.77 4.21 9.37
CA ASP A 73 14.77 3.14 9.38
C ASP A 73 14.80 2.49 8.00
N VAL A 74 15.78 2.84 7.20
CA VAL A 74 15.97 2.30 5.85
C VAL A 74 17.31 1.61 5.69
N LYS A 75 17.42 0.73 4.71
CA LYS A 75 18.67 0.17 4.24
C LYS A 75 18.84 0.50 2.77
N TYR A 76 20.06 0.86 2.41
CA TYR A 76 20.45 1.17 1.04
C TYR A 76 21.09 -0.06 0.40
N ILE A 77 21.02 -0.14 -0.93
CA ILE A 77 21.51 -1.29 -1.70
C ILE A 77 22.33 -0.89 -2.93
N ASP A 78 22.94 0.29 -2.91
CA ASP A 78 23.69 0.85 -4.05
C ASP A 78 24.83 -0.06 -4.56
N GLN A 79 25.37 -0.93 -3.70
CA GLN A 79 26.44 -1.87 -4.03
C GLN A 79 25.95 -3.24 -4.52
N SER A 80 24.62 -3.41 -4.69
CA SER A 80 23.99 -4.67 -5.09
C SER A 80 24.11 -4.91 -6.61
N ASP A 81 23.96 -6.17 -7.04
CA ASP A 81 23.90 -6.52 -8.46
C ASP A 81 22.51 -6.28 -9.05
N PHE A 82 22.25 -5.06 -9.46
CA PHE A 82 20.96 -4.66 -10.06
C PHE A 82 20.63 -5.40 -11.35
N SER A 83 21.61 -5.99 -12.07
CA SER A 83 21.34 -6.80 -13.26
C SER A 83 20.50 -8.04 -12.95
N LYS A 84 20.58 -8.53 -11.72
CA LYS A 84 19.85 -9.69 -11.19
C LYS A 84 18.57 -9.32 -10.46
N LEU A 85 18.41 -8.04 -10.09
CA LEU A 85 17.29 -7.55 -9.27
C LEU A 85 16.16 -6.89 -10.07
N ASN A 86 16.09 -7.07 -11.38
CA ASN A 86 15.09 -6.43 -12.24
C ASN A 86 13.64 -6.66 -11.78
N ARG A 87 13.31 -7.85 -11.26
CA ARG A 87 11.98 -8.18 -10.74
C ARG A 87 11.63 -7.42 -9.47
N SER A 88 12.64 -7.04 -8.71
CA SER A 88 12.49 -6.34 -7.42
C SER A 88 12.48 -4.82 -7.57
N LYS A 89 12.80 -4.29 -8.76
CA LYS A 89 12.74 -2.85 -9.03
C LYS A 89 11.31 -2.35 -8.95
N LEU A 90 11.13 -1.28 -8.19
CA LEU A 90 9.85 -0.62 -7.99
C LEU A 90 9.74 0.63 -8.87
N PHE A 91 8.54 0.87 -9.37
CA PHE A 91 8.21 2.04 -10.17
C PHE A 91 7.06 2.80 -9.51
N LYS A 92 6.93 4.08 -9.87
CA LYS A 92 5.81 4.91 -9.47
C LYS A 92 4.49 4.16 -9.71
N ASP A 93 3.55 4.31 -8.77
CA ASP A 93 2.23 3.68 -8.75
C ASP A 93 2.22 2.15 -8.52
N ASP A 94 3.37 1.49 -8.34
CA ASP A 94 3.40 0.14 -7.78
C ASP A 94 2.83 0.16 -6.35
N ILE A 95 1.97 -0.82 -6.02
CA ILE A 95 1.46 -1.00 -4.67
C ILE A 95 2.34 -2.02 -3.95
N LEU A 96 2.79 -1.67 -2.76
CA LEU A 96 3.43 -2.59 -1.82
C LEU A 96 2.38 -3.23 -0.92
N PHE A 97 2.56 -4.52 -0.65
CA PHE A 97 1.73 -5.31 0.24
C PHE A 97 2.60 -6.16 1.16
N THR A 98 2.47 -5.99 2.47
CA THR A 98 3.19 -6.86 3.42
C THR A 98 2.49 -8.22 3.52
N TYR A 99 3.25 -9.30 3.29
CA TYR A 99 2.70 -10.66 3.26
C TYR A 99 3.25 -11.57 4.38
N VAL A 100 4.17 -11.07 5.21
CA VAL A 100 4.72 -11.76 6.40
C VAL A 100 4.82 -10.78 7.56
N GLY A 101 4.50 -11.24 8.76
CA GLY A 101 4.49 -10.42 9.98
C GLY A 101 3.24 -9.56 10.08
N SER A 102 3.36 -8.26 9.90
CA SER A 102 2.20 -7.34 9.83
C SER A 102 1.51 -7.46 8.47
N VAL A 103 0.82 -8.60 8.24
CA VAL A 103 0.16 -8.89 6.95
C VAL A 103 -0.94 -7.89 6.66
N GLY A 104 -0.95 -7.34 5.42
CA GLY A 104 -2.03 -6.47 4.93
C GLY A 104 -1.72 -4.97 4.99
N GLU A 105 -0.53 -4.56 5.44
CA GLU A 105 -0.10 -3.17 5.30
C GLU A 105 0.19 -2.85 3.83
N LEU A 106 -0.16 -1.65 3.42
CA LEU A 106 -0.10 -1.18 2.03
C LEU A 106 0.63 0.16 1.93
N ALA A 107 1.27 0.41 0.79
CA ALA A 107 1.75 1.73 0.39
C ALA A 107 1.87 1.83 -1.14
N ILE A 108 1.82 3.03 -1.70
CA ILE A 108 2.08 3.28 -3.12
C ILE A 108 3.47 3.89 -3.28
N ILE A 109 4.20 3.43 -4.28
CA ILE A 109 5.53 3.97 -4.64
C ILE A 109 5.34 5.36 -5.26
N PRO A 110 5.95 6.42 -4.68
CA PRO A 110 5.72 7.79 -5.11
C PRO A 110 6.54 8.23 -6.32
N GLU A 111 7.69 7.59 -6.58
CA GLU A 111 8.65 8.00 -7.61
C GLU A 111 9.45 6.82 -8.14
N ASP A 112 9.99 6.97 -9.35
CA ASP A 112 10.83 5.97 -10.02
C ASP A 112 12.28 5.99 -9.53
N ASN A 113 12.99 4.89 -9.82
CA ASN A 113 14.46 4.76 -9.72
C ASN A 113 15.06 4.94 -8.31
N LYS A 114 14.30 4.74 -7.27
CA LYS A 114 14.74 4.93 -5.88
C LYS A 114 14.55 3.70 -5.00
N TYR A 115 13.60 2.83 -5.35
CA TYR A 115 13.13 1.78 -4.46
C TYR A 115 13.22 0.39 -5.08
N TYR A 116 13.55 -0.58 -4.25
CA TYR A 116 13.52 -2.01 -4.56
C TYR A 116 12.79 -2.79 -3.46
N LEU A 117 12.25 -3.95 -3.83
CA LEU A 117 11.68 -4.89 -2.86
C LEU A 117 12.75 -5.46 -1.93
N ALA A 118 12.42 -5.54 -0.66
CA ALA A 118 13.11 -6.35 0.32
C ALA A 118 12.23 -7.52 0.79
N PRO A 119 12.72 -8.43 1.63
CA PRO A 119 11.93 -9.53 2.16
C PRO A 119 10.64 -9.08 2.88
N ASN A 120 9.62 -9.93 2.86
CA ASN A 120 8.32 -9.78 3.52
C ASN A 120 7.36 -8.76 2.87
N VAL A 121 7.75 -8.15 1.75
CA VAL A 121 6.92 -7.22 0.97
C VAL A 121 6.76 -7.76 -0.45
N ALA A 122 5.54 -7.70 -0.96
CA ALA A 122 5.20 -7.98 -2.34
C ALA A 122 4.93 -6.68 -3.10
N ARG A 123 5.24 -6.68 -4.39
CA ARG A 123 4.83 -5.65 -5.35
C ARG A 123 3.58 -6.12 -6.08
N ILE A 124 2.61 -5.23 -6.18
CA ILE A 124 1.44 -5.36 -7.03
C ILE A 124 1.54 -4.25 -8.08
N ARG A 125 1.88 -4.61 -9.31
CA ARG A 125 1.93 -3.69 -10.45
C ARG A 125 0.66 -3.84 -11.26
N LEU A 126 -0.17 -2.82 -11.26
CA LEU A 126 -1.46 -2.83 -11.93
C LEU A 126 -1.31 -2.62 -13.44
N LYS A 127 -2.26 -3.14 -14.22
CA LYS A 127 -2.41 -2.80 -15.63
C LYS A 127 -2.86 -1.35 -15.78
N LYS A 128 -2.63 -0.75 -16.96
CA LYS A 128 -2.84 0.69 -17.21
C LYS A 128 -4.28 1.17 -16.98
N GLU A 129 -5.24 0.29 -17.17
CA GLU A 129 -6.68 0.57 -16.98
C GLU A 129 -7.15 0.45 -15.52
N ILE A 130 -6.24 0.28 -14.57
CA ILE A 130 -6.56 0.13 -13.15
C ILE A 130 -5.83 1.21 -12.34
N ASN A 131 -6.60 1.95 -11.54
CA ASN A 131 -6.07 3.05 -10.73
C ASN A 131 -5.53 2.55 -9.38
N SER A 132 -4.26 2.82 -9.08
CA SER A 132 -3.58 2.37 -7.86
C SER A 132 -4.17 3.00 -6.60
N GLN A 133 -4.55 4.28 -6.64
CA GLN A 133 -5.17 4.98 -5.52
C GLN A 133 -6.55 4.39 -5.17
N PHE A 134 -7.32 3.96 -6.16
CA PHE A 134 -8.56 3.25 -5.95
C PHE A 134 -8.34 1.86 -5.32
N VAL A 135 -7.40 1.09 -5.88
CA VAL A 135 -7.13 -0.28 -5.43
C VAL A 135 -6.61 -0.32 -3.99
N ILE A 136 -5.72 0.61 -3.61
CA ILE A 136 -5.20 0.66 -2.24
C ILE A 136 -6.32 0.95 -1.22
N GLN A 137 -7.29 1.81 -1.55
CA GLN A 137 -8.42 2.10 -0.69
C GLN A 137 -9.36 0.90 -0.55
N MET A 138 -9.55 0.13 -1.62
CA MET A 138 -10.38 -1.08 -1.58
C MET A 138 -9.73 -2.17 -0.74
N ILE A 139 -8.46 -2.51 -0.98
CA ILE A 139 -7.74 -3.58 -0.26
C ILE A 139 -7.48 -3.16 1.20
N GLY A 140 -7.15 -1.89 1.44
CA GLY A 140 -6.89 -1.33 2.77
C GLY A 140 -8.14 -1.12 3.63
N ASN A 141 -9.34 -1.37 3.09
CA ASN A 141 -10.59 -1.28 3.84
C ASN A 141 -10.63 -2.37 4.92
N LYS A 142 -10.95 -1.99 6.18
CA LYS A 142 -11.02 -2.95 7.28
C LYS A 142 -11.99 -4.11 7.01
N THR A 143 -13.13 -3.84 6.38
CA THR A 143 -14.10 -4.88 6.04
C THR A 143 -13.53 -5.87 5.02
N TYR A 144 -12.74 -5.38 4.06
CA TYR A 144 -12.04 -6.22 3.10
C TYR A 144 -10.96 -7.06 3.79
N TYR A 145 -10.18 -6.45 4.66
CA TYR A 145 -9.19 -7.17 5.47
C TYR A 145 -9.82 -8.30 6.27
N ASP A 146 -10.86 -8.00 7.06
CA ASP A 146 -11.50 -8.97 7.95
C ASP A 146 -12.16 -10.13 7.18
N LYS A 147 -12.74 -9.88 5.99
CA LYS A 147 -13.49 -10.88 5.22
C LYS A 147 -12.66 -11.64 4.19
N VAL A 148 -11.63 -11.01 3.61
CA VAL A 148 -10.88 -11.56 2.48
C VAL A 148 -9.45 -11.91 2.85
N ILE A 149 -8.74 -11.02 3.56
CA ILE A 149 -7.31 -11.19 3.84
C ILE A 149 -7.12 -12.10 5.06
N PHE A 150 -7.70 -11.72 6.17
CA PHE A 150 -7.51 -12.38 7.47
C PHE A 150 -7.78 -13.89 7.45
N PRO A 151 -8.86 -14.40 6.83
CA PRO A 151 -9.12 -15.84 6.76
C PRO A 151 -8.09 -16.66 5.98
N LEU A 152 -7.27 -16.00 5.14
CA LEU A 152 -6.24 -16.63 4.30
C LEU A 152 -4.86 -16.62 4.96
N ILE A 153 -4.71 -15.94 6.09
CA ILE A 153 -3.43 -15.85 6.80
C ILE A 153 -3.16 -17.18 7.51
N ALA A 154 -2.00 -17.77 7.24
CA ALA A 154 -1.56 -18.95 7.97
C ALA A 154 -1.26 -18.59 9.44
N THR A 155 -1.89 -19.29 10.38
CA THR A 155 -1.76 -19.12 11.82
C THR A 155 -0.54 -19.88 12.35
N SER A 156 0.66 -19.54 11.87
CA SER A 156 1.94 -20.02 12.42
C SER A 156 2.51 -19.00 13.41
N SER A 157 3.65 -19.32 14.03
CA SER A 157 4.37 -18.39 14.90
C SER A 157 4.68 -17.04 14.21
N GLN A 158 4.76 -17.03 12.89
CA GLN A 158 4.86 -15.84 12.08
C GLN A 158 3.73 -15.83 11.03
N PRO A 159 2.72 -14.95 11.19
CA PRO A 159 1.63 -14.83 10.23
C PRO A 159 2.15 -14.59 8.81
N ALA A 160 1.63 -15.35 7.85
CA ALA A 160 2.08 -15.24 6.47
C ALA A 160 0.93 -15.50 5.48
N LEU A 161 1.02 -14.88 4.31
CA LEU A 161 0.09 -15.04 3.20
C LEU A 161 0.85 -15.44 1.94
N SER A 162 0.39 -16.49 1.25
CA SER A 162 1.01 -16.92 0.00
C SER A 162 0.70 -15.95 -1.14
N MET A 163 1.64 -15.82 -2.10
CA MET A 163 1.41 -15.02 -3.32
C MET A 163 0.26 -15.56 -4.16
N GLU A 164 0.00 -16.86 -4.10
CA GLU A 164 -1.16 -17.48 -4.76
C GLU A 164 -2.47 -16.92 -4.17
N ASN A 165 -2.56 -16.84 -2.85
CA ASN A 165 -3.73 -16.25 -2.18
C ASN A 165 -3.88 -14.77 -2.49
N VAL A 166 -2.78 -14.00 -2.54
CA VAL A 166 -2.83 -12.58 -2.93
C VAL A 166 -3.40 -12.42 -4.35
N ARG A 167 -2.98 -13.24 -5.31
CA ARG A 167 -3.52 -13.22 -6.68
C ARG A 167 -5.00 -13.56 -6.77
N LYS A 168 -5.53 -14.32 -5.81
CA LYS A 168 -6.96 -14.69 -5.73
C LYS A 168 -7.85 -13.61 -5.11
N PHE A 169 -7.32 -12.52 -4.61
CA PHE A 169 -8.13 -11.41 -4.09
C PHE A 169 -9.14 -10.95 -5.14
N ILE A 170 -10.39 -10.87 -4.74
CA ILE A 170 -11.48 -10.43 -5.61
C ILE A 170 -11.72 -8.95 -5.38
N LEU A 171 -11.60 -8.16 -6.44
CA LEU A 171 -11.90 -6.74 -6.43
C LEU A 171 -13.15 -6.46 -7.26
N LYS A 172 -13.94 -5.48 -6.84
CA LYS A 172 -15.06 -4.94 -7.61
C LYS A 172 -14.60 -3.62 -8.22
N LEU A 173 -14.56 -3.53 -9.54
CA LEU A 173 -13.98 -2.43 -10.28
C LEU A 173 -15.05 -1.71 -11.09
N PRO A 174 -15.22 -0.40 -10.91
CA PRO A 174 -15.99 0.44 -11.83
C PRO A 174 -15.19 0.76 -13.09
N SER A 175 -15.72 1.62 -13.94
CA SER A 175 -14.98 2.23 -15.04
C SER A 175 -13.73 2.94 -14.55
N PHE A 176 -12.70 3.07 -15.40
CA PHE A 176 -11.44 3.73 -15.04
C PHE A 176 -11.65 5.17 -14.56
N ASP A 177 -12.57 5.89 -15.19
CA ASP A 177 -12.90 7.28 -14.81
C ASP A 177 -13.50 7.35 -13.40
N GLU A 178 -14.37 6.41 -13.04
CA GLU A 178 -14.91 6.34 -11.68
C GLU A 178 -13.84 5.91 -10.66
N GLN A 179 -12.99 4.94 -11.01
CA GLN A 179 -11.84 4.58 -10.16
C GLN A 179 -10.97 5.81 -9.87
N THR A 180 -10.71 6.61 -10.89
CA THR A 180 -9.89 7.84 -10.78
C THR A 180 -10.55 8.84 -9.84
N LYS A 181 -11.83 9.14 -10.03
CA LYS A 181 -12.57 10.06 -9.14
C LYS A 181 -12.60 9.59 -7.69
N ILE A 182 -12.81 8.29 -7.47
CA ILE A 182 -12.80 7.72 -6.11
C ILE A 182 -11.39 7.80 -5.51
N GLY A 183 -10.35 7.42 -6.26
CA GLY A 183 -8.96 7.47 -5.83
C GLY A 183 -8.52 8.88 -5.44
N GLU A 184 -8.79 9.87 -6.28
CA GLU A 184 -8.49 11.29 -6.02
C GLU A 184 -9.23 11.82 -4.79
N PHE A 185 -10.50 11.47 -4.62
CA PHE A 185 -11.29 11.86 -3.47
C PHE A 185 -10.66 11.34 -2.15
N PHE A 186 -10.32 10.06 -2.08
CA PHE A 186 -9.67 9.49 -0.90
C PHE A 186 -8.27 10.06 -0.68
N GLN A 187 -7.48 10.23 -1.73
CA GLN A 187 -6.16 10.86 -1.64
C GLN A 187 -6.26 12.28 -1.08
N HIS A 188 -7.26 13.06 -1.52
CA HIS A 188 -7.51 14.39 -0.98
C HIS A 188 -7.85 14.35 0.52
N LEU A 189 -8.69 13.41 0.95
CA LEU A 189 -9.01 13.22 2.37
C LEU A 189 -7.78 12.83 3.19
N ASP A 190 -6.95 11.92 2.70
CA ASP A 190 -5.72 11.49 3.38
C ASP A 190 -4.72 12.65 3.51
N ASN A 191 -4.62 13.51 2.50
CA ASN A 191 -3.82 14.73 2.55
C ASN A 191 -4.34 15.72 3.60
N LEU A 192 -5.66 15.94 3.67
CA LEU A 192 -6.28 16.80 4.68
C LEU A 192 -6.05 16.26 6.10
N ILE A 193 -6.24 14.95 6.31
CA ILE A 193 -5.98 14.30 7.60
C ILE A 193 -4.52 14.51 8.00
N THR A 194 -3.58 14.28 7.09
CA THR A 194 -2.15 14.46 7.35
C THR A 194 -1.80 15.89 7.70
N LEU A 195 -2.37 16.88 6.98
CA LEU A 195 -2.15 18.30 7.24
C LEU A 195 -2.69 18.71 8.62
N HIS A 196 -3.89 18.26 8.96
CA HIS A 196 -4.49 18.56 10.27
C HIS A 196 -3.72 17.89 11.41
N GLN A 197 -3.24 16.66 11.23
CA GLN A 197 -2.40 16.00 12.24
C GLN A 197 -1.12 16.79 12.51
N ARG A 198 -0.38 17.19 11.47
CA ARG A 198 0.83 18.03 11.63
C ARG A 198 0.54 19.35 12.34
N LYS A 199 -0.62 19.97 12.06
CA LYS A 199 -1.04 21.19 12.76
C LYS A 199 -1.32 20.94 14.24
N CYS A 200 -1.98 19.84 14.57
CA CYS A 200 -2.22 19.43 15.97
C CYS A 200 -0.91 19.17 16.70
N ASP A 201 0.02 18.43 16.09
CA ASP A 201 1.32 18.11 16.68
C ASP A 201 2.11 19.39 16.99
N LYS A 202 2.15 20.34 16.03
CA LYS A 202 2.78 21.64 16.22
C LYS A 202 2.13 22.47 17.35
N LEU A 203 0.80 22.45 17.46
CA LEU A 203 0.10 23.14 18.55
C LEU A 203 0.41 22.51 19.92
N VAL A 204 0.58 21.18 19.98
CA VAL A 204 1.01 20.48 21.20
C VAL A 204 2.43 20.90 21.60
N GLU A 205 3.35 21.03 20.64
CA GLU A 205 4.72 21.53 20.90
C GLU A 205 4.70 22.97 21.42
N VAL A 206 3.94 23.85 20.77
CA VAL A 206 3.78 25.25 21.24
C VAL A 206 3.21 25.29 22.64
N LYS A 207 2.17 24.48 22.94
CA LYS A 207 1.60 24.40 24.29
C LYS A 207 2.65 23.97 25.31
N LYS A 208 3.45 22.94 25.02
CA LYS A 208 4.53 22.47 25.92
C LYS A 208 5.57 23.57 26.14
N TYR A 209 5.97 24.29 25.09
CA TYR A 209 6.90 25.39 25.18
C TYR A 209 6.38 26.51 26.08
N MET A 210 5.13 26.94 25.87
CA MET A 210 4.47 28.00 26.67
C MET A 210 4.39 27.60 28.14
N LEU A 211 3.93 26.38 28.44
CA LEU A 211 3.85 25.88 29.82
C LEU A 211 5.21 25.87 30.52
N LYS A 212 6.27 25.48 29.79
CA LYS A 212 7.63 25.47 30.34
C LYS A 212 8.16 26.86 30.67
N ASN A 213 7.77 27.91 29.91
CA ASN A 213 8.34 29.23 30.02
C ASN A 213 7.41 30.26 30.75
N MET A 214 6.15 29.92 31.01
CA MET A 214 5.20 30.80 31.74
C MET A 214 5.16 30.58 33.24
N PHE A 215 5.73 29.49 33.73
CA PHE A 215 5.69 29.07 35.14
C PHE A 215 7.11 28.93 35.76
N ILE A 216 8.08 29.68 35.25
CA ILE A 216 9.41 29.82 35.85
C ILE A 216 9.43 31.06 36.73
#